data_08605eb748e225118a7eedbdf18db487
#
_entry.id   08605eb748e225118a7eedbdf18db487
#
_cell.length_a   1.000
_cell.length_b   1.000
_cell.length_c   1.000
_cell.angle_alpha   90.00
_cell.angle_beta   90.00
_cell.angle_gamma   90.00
#
_symmetry.space_group_name_H-M   'P 1'
#
loop_
_entity.id
_entity.type
_entity.pdbx_description
1 polymer ?
#
loop_
_entity_poly.entity_id
_entity_poly.type
_entity_poly.pdbx_seq_one_letter_code
_entity_poly.pdbx_strand_id
1 'polypeptide(L)'
;MVWVAVHVIDIVLWCIIAFSVGYIFFYAITYALGQLLIIKREPTSDDIRQKKYLVIFPAYGEDKVILHTVKSFLLQHYPHDKYSVVVVSDHMLKETNTELSKLPITLLQPQFENSSKAKALQFAIDNIHDNFDNIVILDADNIVQPDFLEKLNEICNQGFSAIQCHRCAKNAENQIAQLDGISEEINNSLFRKGHNNIGLSSALIGSGMCFDYLWFKAHVHLLSTAGEDREIEKMLLIEHIYIKYVEDIDVFDEKVGNEDNFQLQRQRWMSAQLNCLLSMMKNLPTSIVHLNVNYIDKTIQQML
;
A
#
# COMPACT_ATOMS: atom_id res chain seq x y z
N MET A 1 -33.33 6.38 -36.16
CA MET A 1 -31.92 6.18 -35.82
C MET A 1 -31.58 6.69 -34.41
N VAL A 2 -31.91 7.94 -34.05
CA VAL A 2 -31.59 8.50 -32.72
C VAL A 2 -32.21 7.68 -31.58
N TRP A 3 -33.45 7.27 -31.68
CA TRP A 3 -34.15 6.50 -30.65
C TRP A 3 -33.52 5.10 -30.39
N VAL A 4 -33.05 4.43 -31.44
CA VAL A 4 -32.34 3.14 -31.32
C VAL A 4 -30.97 3.37 -30.66
N ALA A 5 -30.22 4.43 -31.00
CA ALA A 5 -28.95 4.76 -30.39
C ALA A 5 -29.09 5.04 -28.90
N VAL A 6 -30.12 5.76 -28.47
CA VAL A 6 -30.38 6.03 -27.03
C VAL A 6 -30.66 4.72 -26.28
N HIS A 7 -31.46 3.83 -26.82
CA HIS A 7 -31.77 2.54 -26.18
C HIS A 7 -30.52 1.63 -26.08
N VAL A 8 -29.66 1.64 -27.09
CA VAL A 8 -28.40 0.88 -27.04
C VAL A 8 -27.50 1.45 -25.93
N ILE A 9 -27.37 2.78 -25.81
CA ILE A 9 -26.60 3.43 -24.75
C ILE A 9 -27.16 3.06 -23.37
N ASP A 10 -28.49 3.13 -23.19
CA ASP A 10 -29.14 2.75 -21.94
C ASP A 10 -28.84 1.30 -21.54
N ILE A 11 -28.96 0.36 -22.48
CA ILE A 11 -28.67 -1.05 -22.24
C ILE A 11 -27.19 -1.21 -21.82
N VAL A 12 -26.26 -0.56 -22.52
CA VAL A 12 -24.82 -0.64 -22.20
C VAL A 12 -24.57 -0.09 -20.80
N LEU A 13 -25.15 1.07 -20.45
CA LEU A 13 -25.00 1.66 -19.09
C LEU A 13 -25.56 0.72 -18.02
N TRP A 14 -26.74 0.12 -18.23
CA TRP A 14 -27.30 -0.85 -17.29
C TRP A 14 -26.44 -2.10 -17.15
N CYS A 15 -25.83 -2.59 -18.22
CA CYS A 15 -24.90 -3.73 -18.17
C CYS A 15 -23.65 -3.38 -17.35
N ILE A 16 -23.09 -2.18 -17.53
CA ILE A 16 -21.93 -1.69 -16.75
C ILE A 16 -22.29 -1.58 -15.28
N ILE A 17 -23.44 -0.96 -14.95
CA ILE A 17 -23.88 -0.83 -13.55
C ILE A 17 -24.12 -2.20 -12.93
N ALA A 18 -24.83 -3.10 -13.60
CA ALA A 18 -25.11 -4.44 -13.09
C ALA A 18 -23.83 -5.25 -12.87
N PHE A 19 -22.85 -5.13 -13.77
CA PHE A 19 -21.54 -5.76 -13.62
C PHE A 19 -20.80 -5.19 -12.42
N SER A 20 -20.72 -3.87 -12.28
CA SER A 20 -20.04 -3.19 -11.17
C SER A 20 -20.63 -3.57 -9.82
N VAL A 21 -21.96 -3.53 -9.71
CA VAL A 21 -22.68 -3.95 -8.50
C VAL A 21 -22.45 -5.43 -8.21
N GLY A 22 -22.53 -6.29 -9.22
CA GLY A 22 -22.27 -7.72 -9.09
C GLY A 22 -20.84 -8.03 -8.61
N TYR A 23 -19.86 -7.33 -9.15
CA TYR A 23 -18.45 -7.44 -8.76
C TYR A 23 -18.24 -7.06 -7.28
N ILE A 24 -18.73 -5.89 -6.87
CA ILE A 24 -18.62 -5.43 -5.47
C ILE A 24 -19.35 -6.41 -4.53
N PHE A 25 -20.55 -6.85 -4.90
CA PHE A 25 -21.34 -7.77 -4.08
C PHE A 25 -20.69 -9.15 -3.96
N PHE A 26 -20.04 -9.63 -5.02
CA PHE A 26 -19.27 -10.88 -4.99
C PHE A 26 -18.15 -10.80 -3.94
N TYR A 27 -17.35 -9.72 -3.93
CA TYR A 27 -16.28 -9.57 -2.93
C TYR A 27 -16.80 -9.29 -1.52
N ALA A 28 -17.94 -8.66 -1.36
CA ALA A 28 -18.61 -8.56 -0.07
C ALA A 28 -19.00 -9.93 0.50
N ILE A 29 -19.50 -10.82 -0.36
CA ILE A 29 -19.80 -12.21 0.03
C ILE A 29 -18.52 -12.97 0.37
N THR A 30 -17.48 -12.88 -0.44
CA THR A 30 -16.20 -13.57 -0.16
C THR A 30 -15.59 -13.10 1.14
N TYR A 31 -15.68 -11.81 1.47
CA TYR A 31 -15.28 -11.27 2.76
C TYR A 31 -16.10 -11.88 3.90
N ALA A 32 -17.43 -11.82 3.79
CA ALA A 32 -18.33 -12.33 4.85
C ALA A 32 -18.15 -13.84 5.07
N LEU A 33 -18.04 -14.64 4.02
CA LEU A 33 -17.82 -16.09 4.12
C LEU A 33 -16.42 -16.38 4.69
N GLY A 34 -15.40 -15.62 4.33
CA GLY A 34 -14.06 -15.77 4.89
C GLY A 34 -14.02 -15.54 6.40
N GLN A 35 -14.81 -14.61 6.92
CA GLN A 35 -14.94 -14.39 8.36
C GLN A 35 -15.58 -15.58 9.10
N LEU A 36 -16.46 -16.31 8.43
CA LEU A 36 -17.09 -17.52 9.00
C LEU A 36 -16.16 -18.75 8.95
N LEU A 37 -15.22 -18.76 8.01
CA LEU A 37 -14.34 -19.90 7.72
C LEU A 37 -12.92 -19.71 8.28
N ILE A 38 -12.69 -18.74 9.17
CA ILE A 38 -11.37 -18.50 9.75
C ILE A 38 -10.89 -19.75 10.50
N ILE A 39 -10.14 -20.58 9.80
CA ILE A 39 -9.24 -21.56 10.41
C ILE A 39 -7.97 -20.78 10.76
N LYS A 40 -7.81 -20.43 12.03
CA LYS A 40 -6.53 -19.91 12.53
C LYS A 40 -5.46 -20.96 12.18
N ARG A 41 -4.62 -20.70 11.19
CA ARG A 41 -3.39 -21.44 11.01
C ARG A 41 -2.46 -20.98 12.13
N GLU A 42 -2.19 -21.89 13.06
CA GLU A 42 -1.09 -21.68 14.00
C GLU A 42 0.23 -21.62 13.22
N PRO A 43 1.18 -20.77 13.62
CA PRO A 43 2.49 -20.74 13.01
C PRO A 43 3.16 -22.10 13.15
N THR A 44 3.55 -22.70 12.03
CA THR A 44 4.02 -24.10 11.93
C THR A 44 5.53 -24.25 12.02
N SER A 45 6.29 -23.35 12.66
CA SER A 45 7.73 -23.58 12.83
C SER A 45 8.27 -23.03 14.13
N ASP A 46 8.94 -23.91 14.87
CA ASP A 46 9.75 -23.58 16.06
C ASP A 46 11.03 -22.78 15.72
N ASP A 47 11.29 -22.49 14.44
CA ASP A 47 12.53 -21.87 13.95
C ASP A 47 12.22 -20.66 13.05
N ILE A 48 11.56 -19.63 13.63
CA ILE A 48 11.29 -18.37 12.93
C ILE A 48 12.60 -17.57 12.84
N ARG A 49 13.20 -17.52 11.63
CA ARG A 49 14.38 -16.71 11.37
C ARG A 49 14.06 -15.22 11.55
N GLN A 50 14.82 -14.51 12.36
CA GLN A 50 14.75 -13.05 12.45
C GLN A 50 15.35 -12.42 11.19
N LYS A 51 14.48 -11.92 10.32
CA LYS A 51 14.85 -11.24 9.07
C LYS A 51 15.32 -9.82 9.34
N LYS A 52 16.15 -9.28 8.44
CA LYS A 52 16.65 -7.89 8.51
C LYS A 52 15.78 -6.96 7.67
N TYR A 53 15.26 -5.89 8.29
CA TYR A 53 14.32 -4.95 7.67
C TYR A 53 14.95 -3.59 7.38
N LEU A 54 14.71 -3.07 6.17
CA LEU A 54 14.88 -1.65 5.86
C LEU A 54 13.52 -0.96 5.97
N VAL A 55 13.37 0.00 6.86
CA VAL A 55 12.13 0.76 7.05
C VAL A 55 12.32 2.16 6.53
N ILE A 56 11.52 2.56 5.54
CA ILE A 56 11.63 3.88 4.89
C ILE A 56 10.39 4.72 5.22
N PHE A 57 10.64 5.93 5.68
CA PHE A 57 9.68 7.01 5.87
C PHE A 57 9.96 8.12 4.84
N PRO A 58 9.27 8.16 3.69
CA PRO A 58 9.29 9.31 2.81
C PRO A 58 8.53 10.46 3.47
N ALA A 59 9.19 11.59 3.72
CA ALA A 59 8.60 12.74 4.41
C ALA A 59 8.77 14.01 3.56
N TYR A 60 7.65 14.60 3.12
CA TYR A 60 7.60 15.86 2.38
C TYR A 60 6.83 16.92 3.14
N GLY A 61 7.54 17.86 3.78
CA GLY A 61 6.91 18.93 4.57
C GLY A 61 6.14 18.43 5.80
N GLU A 62 6.46 17.25 6.34
CA GLU A 62 5.74 16.58 7.42
C GLU A 62 6.33 16.87 8.81
N ASP A 63 6.75 18.11 9.03
CA ASP A 63 7.46 18.56 10.25
C ASP A 63 6.67 18.31 11.53
N LYS A 64 5.34 18.35 11.48
CA LYS A 64 4.47 18.23 12.64
C LYS A 64 4.40 16.81 13.20
N VAL A 65 4.53 15.81 12.33
CA VAL A 65 4.23 14.41 12.69
C VAL A 65 5.47 13.51 12.70
N ILE A 66 6.42 13.70 11.77
CA ILE A 66 7.50 12.76 11.52
C ILE A 66 8.35 12.43 12.76
N LEU A 67 8.66 13.43 13.60
CA LEU A 67 9.49 13.23 14.79
C LEU A 67 8.82 12.30 15.80
N HIS A 68 7.50 12.46 15.99
CA HIS A 68 6.71 11.59 16.85
C HIS A 68 6.62 10.18 16.28
N THR A 69 6.33 10.08 14.98
CA THR A 69 6.21 8.81 14.26
C THR A 69 7.49 7.99 14.35
N VAL A 70 8.64 8.59 14.04
CA VAL A 70 9.94 7.89 14.10
C VAL A 70 10.30 7.48 15.52
N LYS A 71 10.07 8.36 16.52
CA LYS A 71 10.31 8.01 17.95
C LYS A 71 9.44 6.86 18.40
N SER A 72 8.16 6.83 17.98
CA SER A 72 7.24 5.72 18.27
C SER A 72 7.72 4.43 17.60
N PHE A 73 8.13 4.50 16.33
CA PHE A 73 8.64 3.32 15.62
C PHE A 73 9.90 2.73 16.25
N LEU A 74 10.81 3.55 16.79
CA LEU A 74 12.02 3.06 17.45
C LEU A 74 11.78 2.28 18.74
N LEU A 75 10.53 2.19 19.21
CA LEU A 75 10.10 1.36 20.36
C LEU A 75 9.71 -0.07 19.95
N GLN A 76 10.06 -0.53 18.75
CA GLN A 76 9.74 -1.89 18.30
C GLN A 76 10.34 -2.98 19.20
N HIS A 77 9.54 -4.00 19.50
CA HIS A 77 9.96 -5.23 20.18
C HIS A 77 10.67 -6.18 19.20
N TYR A 78 11.68 -5.68 18.51
CA TYR A 78 12.47 -6.42 17.53
C TYR A 78 13.95 -6.08 17.71
N PRO A 79 14.90 -7.03 17.50
CA PRO A 79 16.32 -6.75 17.72
C PRO A 79 16.81 -5.56 16.91
N HIS A 80 17.45 -4.60 17.56
CA HIS A 80 17.89 -3.35 16.94
C HIS A 80 18.91 -3.53 15.82
N ASP A 81 19.68 -4.63 15.83
CA ASP A 81 20.61 -5.01 14.77
C ASP A 81 19.90 -5.62 13.55
N LYS A 82 18.61 -5.89 13.65
CA LYS A 82 17.78 -6.52 12.61
C LYS A 82 16.88 -5.54 11.87
N TYR A 83 16.93 -4.25 12.16
CA TYR A 83 16.26 -3.27 11.33
C TYR A 83 17.04 -1.95 11.27
N SER A 84 16.87 -1.24 10.17
CA SER A 84 17.40 0.11 9.96
C SER A 84 16.27 1.03 9.54
N VAL A 85 16.20 2.20 10.18
CA VAL A 85 15.19 3.22 9.86
C VAL A 85 15.83 4.30 9.02
N VAL A 86 15.20 4.63 7.89
CA VAL A 86 15.62 5.69 6.97
C VAL A 86 14.48 6.70 6.85
N VAL A 87 14.78 7.96 7.09
CA VAL A 87 13.89 9.08 6.81
C VAL A 87 14.41 9.82 5.60
N VAL A 88 13.60 9.92 4.55
CA VAL A 88 13.89 10.78 3.40
C VAL A 88 13.19 12.12 3.62
N SER A 89 13.96 13.08 4.10
CA SER A 89 13.49 14.40 4.50
C SER A 89 13.52 15.37 3.32
N ASP A 90 12.38 15.56 2.69
CA ASP A 90 12.21 16.42 1.54
C ASP A 90 11.39 17.67 1.93
N HIS A 91 11.92 18.87 1.69
CA HIS A 91 11.30 20.15 2.06
C HIS A 91 10.93 20.30 3.55
N MET A 92 11.69 19.64 4.44
CA MET A 92 11.51 19.71 5.88
C MET A 92 12.27 20.89 6.49
N LEU A 93 11.80 21.39 7.62
CA LEU A 93 12.48 22.45 8.38
C LEU A 93 13.83 22.00 8.92
N LYS A 94 14.76 22.92 9.00
CA LYS A 94 16.11 22.66 9.53
C LYS A 94 16.08 22.17 10.98
N GLU A 95 15.18 22.73 11.78
CA GLU A 95 14.96 22.36 13.18
C GLU A 95 14.52 20.90 13.29
N THR A 96 13.55 20.47 12.47
CA THR A 96 13.09 19.08 12.41
C THR A 96 14.23 18.13 12.03
N ASN A 97 15.00 18.48 11.02
CA ASN A 97 16.15 17.68 10.59
C ASN A 97 17.23 17.59 11.68
N THR A 98 17.44 18.66 12.44
CA THR A 98 18.36 18.66 13.59
C THR A 98 17.90 17.70 14.70
N GLU A 99 16.60 17.65 14.98
CA GLU A 99 16.06 16.71 15.97
C GLU A 99 16.08 15.26 15.46
N LEU A 100 15.75 15.02 14.20
CA LEU A 100 15.83 13.69 13.57
C LEU A 100 17.27 13.15 13.57
N SER A 101 18.27 13.99 13.33
CA SER A 101 19.68 13.59 13.32
C SER A 101 20.22 13.11 14.68
N LYS A 102 19.51 13.38 15.78
CA LYS A 102 19.86 12.88 17.13
C LYS A 102 19.35 11.45 17.38
N LEU A 103 18.48 10.93 16.51
CA LEU A 103 17.89 9.60 16.64
C LEU A 103 18.80 8.56 15.96
N PRO A 104 18.73 7.28 16.36
CA PRO A 104 19.50 6.19 15.73
C PRO A 104 18.88 5.79 14.38
N ILE A 105 18.89 6.70 13.41
CA ILE A 105 18.33 6.56 12.07
C ILE A 105 19.30 7.07 11.01
N THR A 106 19.04 6.71 9.77
CA THR A 106 19.70 7.35 8.62
C THR A 106 18.79 8.46 8.10
N LEU A 107 19.24 9.71 8.20
CA LEU A 107 18.53 10.87 7.69
C LEU A 107 19.10 11.26 6.32
N LEU A 108 18.29 11.13 5.28
CA LEU A 108 18.62 11.51 3.90
C LEU A 108 17.90 12.81 3.56
N GLN A 109 18.61 13.80 3.03
CA GLN A 109 18.09 15.13 2.71
C GLN A 109 18.30 15.43 1.22
N PRO A 110 17.42 14.90 0.34
CA PRO A 110 17.50 15.17 -1.09
C PRO A 110 17.15 16.60 -1.41
N GLN A 111 17.57 17.06 -2.61
CA GLN A 111 17.13 18.30 -3.21
C GLN A 111 16.50 17.99 -4.56
N PHE A 112 15.19 17.73 -4.56
CA PHE A 112 14.44 17.44 -5.78
C PHE A 112 13.88 18.72 -6.39
N GLU A 113 14.00 18.90 -7.70
CA GLU A 113 13.27 19.95 -8.43
C GLU A 113 11.76 19.72 -8.39
N ASN A 114 11.35 18.46 -8.52
CA ASN A 114 9.97 18.01 -8.43
C ASN A 114 9.91 16.79 -7.50
N SER A 115 9.34 16.98 -6.32
CA SER A 115 9.23 15.96 -5.31
C SER A 115 8.18 14.91 -5.65
N SER A 116 8.49 13.65 -5.33
CA SER A 116 7.53 12.56 -5.35
C SER A 116 7.97 11.44 -4.43
N LYS A 117 7.02 10.64 -3.95
CA LYS A 117 7.30 9.47 -3.11
C LYS A 117 8.17 8.46 -3.85
N ALA A 118 7.92 8.24 -5.14
CA ALA A 118 8.74 7.40 -6.00
C ALA A 118 10.22 7.82 -5.97
N LYS A 119 10.52 9.12 -6.15
CA LYS A 119 11.88 9.65 -6.08
C LYS A 119 12.51 9.50 -4.70
N ALA A 120 11.73 9.69 -3.64
CA ALA A 120 12.20 9.49 -2.27
C ALA A 120 12.60 8.04 -2.02
N LEU A 121 11.79 7.07 -2.49
CA LEU A 121 12.11 5.65 -2.40
C LEU A 121 13.35 5.27 -3.23
N GLN A 122 13.47 5.78 -4.47
CA GLN A 122 14.66 5.59 -5.31
C GLN A 122 15.90 6.14 -4.61
N PHE A 123 15.82 7.37 -4.10
CA PHE A 123 16.95 8.02 -3.41
C PHE A 123 17.37 7.25 -2.16
N ALA A 124 16.43 6.71 -1.39
CA ALA A 124 16.74 5.87 -0.24
C ALA A 124 17.51 4.62 -0.66
N ILE A 125 17.06 3.91 -1.68
CA ILE A 125 17.71 2.68 -2.16
C ILE A 125 19.12 2.96 -2.71
N ASP A 126 19.31 4.09 -3.38
CA ASP A 126 20.62 4.47 -3.93
C ASP A 126 21.65 4.82 -2.86
N ASN A 127 21.20 5.30 -1.70
CA ASN A 127 22.09 5.74 -0.61
C ASN A 127 22.24 4.71 0.52
N ILE A 128 21.53 3.58 0.46
CA ILE A 128 21.63 2.50 1.44
C ILE A 128 22.31 1.30 0.80
N HIS A 129 23.48 0.92 1.33
CA HIS A 129 24.33 -0.12 0.75
C HIS A 129 24.32 -1.44 1.53
N ASP A 130 23.68 -1.46 2.69
CA ASP A 130 23.52 -2.68 3.48
C ASP A 130 22.59 -3.69 2.81
N ASN A 131 22.72 -4.95 3.22
CA ASN A 131 21.82 -6.01 2.76
C ASN A 131 20.70 -6.21 3.77
N PHE A 132 19.48 -6.31 3.25
CA PHE A 132 18.27 -6.59 4.00
C PHE A 132 17.53 -7.78 3.40
N ASP A 133 16.67 -8.41 4.19
CA ASP A 133 15.77 -9.44 3.69
C ASP A 133 14.50 -8.80 3.12
N ASN A 134 13.96 -7.80 3.81
CA ASN A 134 12.73 -7.12 3.44
C ASN A 134 12.84 -5.60 3.56
N ILE A 135 11.98 -4.90 2.83
CA ILE A 135 11.78 -3.44 2.94
C ILE A 135 10.35 -3.15 3.38
N VAL A 136 10.19 -2.21 4.28
CA VAL A 136 8.90 -1.70 4.77
C VAL A 136 8.77 -0.24 4.40
N ILE A 137 7.62 0.14 3.86
CA ILE A 137 7.30 1.53 3.49
C ILE A 137 6.16 2.01 4.38
N LEU A 138 6.41 3.06 5.15
CA LEU A 138 5.45 3.73 6.02
C LEU A 138 5.41 5.22 5.69
N ASP A 139 4.22 5.82 5.69
CA ASP A 139 4.10 7.27 5.53
C ASP A 139 4.57 8.02 6.80
N ALA A 140 4.89 9.30 6.66
CA ALA A 140 5.49 10.11 7.72
C ALA A 140 4.62 10.26 8.98
N ASP A 141 3.34 10.03 8.88
CA ASP A 141 2.33 10.11 9.95
C ASP A 141 1.89 8.74 10.50
N ASN A 142 2.38 7.66 9.92
CA ASN A 142 1.96 6.30 10.27
C ASN A 142 2.49 5.85 11.62
N ILE A 143 1.57 5.49 12.50
CA ILE A 143 1.88 4.87 13.79
C ILE A 143 1.61 3.37 13.72
N VAL A 144 2.53 2.58 14.24
CA VAL A 144 2.39 1.12 14.34
C VAL A 144 2.59 0.66 15.77
N GLN A 145 2.07 -0.53 16.10
CA GLN A 145 2.24 -1.13 17.41
C GLN A 145 3.70 -1.57 17.63
N PRO A 146 4.16 -1.68 18.89
CA PRO A 146 5.53 -2.12 19.20
C PRO A 146 5.88 -3.52 18.70
N ASP A 147 4.91 -4.39 18.47
CA ASP A 147 5.05 -5.76 17.95
C ASP A 147 4.93 -5.85 16.41
N PHE A 148 4.87 -4.72 15.71
CA PHE A 148 4.66 -4.66 14.26
C PHE A 148 5.71 -5.48 13.48
N LEU A 149 7.00 -5.26 13.74
CA LEU A 149 8.07 -6.00 13.04
C LEU A 149 8.10 -7.48 13.43
N GLU A 150 7.76 -7.83 14.66
CA GLU A 150 7.67 -9.22 15.12
C GLU A 150 6.57 -9.97 14.35
N LYS A 151 5.35 -9.43 14.32
CA LYS A 151 4.24 -9.99 13.55
C LYS A 151 4.53 -10.05 12.05
N LEU A 152 5.12 -8.99 11.50
CA LEU A 152 5.48 -8.95 10.08
C LEU A 152 6.51 -10.04 9.75
N ASN A 153 7.46 -10.30 10.66
CA ASN A 153 8.46 -11.33 10.52
C ASN A 153 7.85 -12.74 10.43
N GLU A 154 6.80 -13.02 11.20
CA GLU A 154 6.06 -14.28 11.11
C GLU A 154 5.47 -14.49 9.71
N ILE A 155 4.86 -13.45 9.15
CA ILE A 155 4.27 -13.51 7.81
C ILE A 155 5.34 -13.65 6.71
N CYS A 156 6.44 -12.89 6.83
CA CYS A 156 7.57 -12.98 5.90
C CYS A 156 8.23 -14.38 5.91
N ASN A 157 8.26 -15.07 7.05
CA ASN A 157 8.78 -16.43 7.15
C ASN A 157 7.86 -17.48 6.50
N GLN A 158 6.59 -17.14 6.23
CA GLN A 158 5.69 -18.00 5.44
C GLN A 158 5.98 -17.94 3.93
N GLY A 159 6.96 -17.13 3.49
CA GLY A 159 7.43 -17.06 2.11
C GLY A 159 6.72 -16.01 1.24
N PHE A 160 5.94 -15.11 1.81
CA PHE A 160 5.33 -14.00 1.06
C PHE A 160 6.37 -12.92 0.75
N SER A 161 6.48 -12.57 -0.55
CA SER A 161 7.39 -11.54 -1.06
C SER A 161 6.77 -10.15 -1.14
N ALA A 162 5.45 -10.05 -1.04
CA ALA A 162 4.71 -8.80 -1.05
C ALA A 162 3.55 -8.86 -0.04
N ILE A 163 3.48 -7.88 0.85
CA ILE A 163 2.53 -7.84 1.96
C ILE A 163 1.94 -6.43 2.04
N GLN A 164 0.63 -6.36 2.22
CA GLN A 164 -0.10 -5.14 2.60
C GLN A 164 -0.66 -5.33 4.01
N CYS A 165 -0.21 -4.49 4.94
CA CYS A 165 -0.77 -4.43 6.30
C CYS A 165 -2.12 -3.70 6.32
N HIS A 166 -2.87 -3.86 7.42
CA HIS A 166 -4.16 -3.22 7.63
C HIS A 166 -3.99 -1.74 7.94
N ARG A 167 -4.36 -0.86 7.00
CA ARG A 167 -4.34 0.57 7.24
C ARG A 167 -5.65 1.02 7.89
N CYS A 168 -5.54 1.63 9.07
CA CYS A 168 -6.65 2.10 9.89
C CYS A 168 -6.62 3.61 10.04
N ALA A 169 -7.79 4.22 10.27
CA ALA A 169 -7.87 5.63 10.64
C ALA A 169 -7.31 5.86 12.04
N LYS A 170 -6.34 6.78 12.20
CA LYS A 170 -5.82 7.24 13.49
C LYS A 170 -6.76 8.20 14.19
N ASN A 171 -7.50 9.00 13.42
CA ASN A 171 -8.41 10.04 13.88
C ASN A 171 -9.81 9.87 13.27
N ALA A 172 -10.83 10.22 14.05
CA ALA A 172 -12.23 10.22 13.64
C ALA A 172 -12.97 11.46 14.21
N GLU A 173 -12.26 12.58 14.39
CA GLU A 173 -12.74 13.75 15.11
C GLU A 173 -13.82 14.54 14.35
N ASN A 174 -13.86 14.42 13.03
CA ASN A 174 -14.85 15.07 12.19
C ASN A 174 -15.49 14.11 11.17
N GLN A 175 -16.61 14.55 10.57
CA GLN A 175 -17.37 13.72 9.63
C GLN A 175 -16.57 13.30 8.40
N ILE A 176 -15.66 14.15 7.91
CA ILE A 176 -14.84 13.86 6.73
C ILE A 176 -13.83 12.75 7.03
N ALA A 177 -13.12 12.86 8.16
CA ALA A 177 -12.19 11.83 8.61
C ALA A 177 -12.91 10.50 8.90
N GLN A 178 -14.13 10.54 9.45
CA GLN A 178 -14.96 9.35 9.65
C GLN A 178 -15.34 8.70 8.32
N LEU A 179 -15.81 9.48 7.34
CA LEU A 179 -16.17 8.96 6.01
C LEU A 179 -14.97 8.38 5.29
N ASP A 180 -13.80 9.03 5.40
CA ASP A 180 -12.56 8.52 4.79
C ASP A 180 -12.12 7.21 5.47
N GLY A 181 -12.21 7.13 6.81
CA GLY A 181 -11.95 5.91 7.56
C GLY A 181 -12.89 4.76 7.18
N ILE A 182 -14.21 5.03 7.07
CA ILE A 182 -15.19 4.03 6.63
C ILE A 182 -14.88 3.56 5.19
N SER A 183 -14.55 4.50 4.28
CA SER A 183 -14.14 4.16 2.91
C SER A 183 -12.91 3.25 2.90
N GLU A 184 -11.94 3.50 3.77
CA GLU A 184 -10.75 2.65 3.91
C GLU A 184 -11.12 1.24 4.36
N GLU A 185 -12.00 1.10 5.38
CA GLU A 185 -12.45 -0.21 5.87
C GLU A 185 -13.26 -1.00 4.84
N ILE A 186 -14.05 -0.32 4.03
CA ILE A 186 -14.73 -0.93 2.88
C ILE A 186 -13.69 -1.48 1.89
N ASN A 187 -12.66 -0.71 1.58
CA ASN A 187 -11.59 -1.14 0.70
C ASN A 187 -10.77 -2.30 1.30
N ASN A 188 -10.47 -2.26 2.61
CA ASN A 188 -9.84 -3.37 3.34
C ASN A 188 -10.66 -4.65 3.22
N SER A 189 -11.97 -4.54 3.40
CA SER A 189 -12.90 -5.68 3.33
C SER A 189 -13.01 -6.25 1.92
N LEU A 190 -13.28 -5.41 0.92
CA LEU A 190 -13.58 -5.84 -0.45
C LEU A 190 -12.31 -6.18 -1.25
N PHE A 191 -11.44 -5.18 -1.40
CA PHE A 191 -10.33 -5.23 -2.36
C PHE A 191 -9.03 -5.79 -1.79
N ARG A 192 -8.99 -6.12 -0.50
CA ARG A 192 -7.86 -6.75 0.17
C ARG A 192 -8.26 -8.11 0.75
N LYS A 193 -9.00 -8.13 1.85
CA LYS A 193 -9.40 -9.39 2.52
C LYS A 193 -10.29 -10.27 1.64
N GLY A 194 -11.31 -9.70 1.00
CA GLY A 194 -12.24 -10.43 0.12
C GLY A 194 -11.53 -11.11 -1.04
N HIS A 195 -10.53 -10.45 -1.66
CA HIS A 195 -9.68 -11.03 -2.69
C HIS A 195 -8.81 -12.16 -2.14
N ASN A 196 -8.11 -11.92 -1.02
CA ASN A 196 -7.26 -12.93 -0.41
C ASN A 196 -8.03 -14.18 0.04
N ASN A 197 -9.30 -14.05 0.46
CA ASN A 197 -10.13 -15.19 0.87
C ASN A 197 -10.39 -16.21 -0.26
N ILE A 198 -10.30 -15.79 -1.51
CA ILE A 198 -10.45 -16.66 -2.69
C ILE A 198 -9.14 -16.88 -3.45
N GLY A 199 -8.01 -16.52 -2.84
CA GLY A 199 -6.67 -16.75 -3.41
C GLY A 199 -6.25 -15.70 -4.45
N LEU A 200 -6.96 -14.57 -4.58
CA LEU A 200 -6.54 -13.44 -5.39
C LEU A 200 -5.67 -12.46 -4.59
N SER A 201 -4.80 -11.73 -5.30
CA SER A 201 -3.91 -10.74 -4.71
C SER A 201 -4.67 -9.55 -4.12
N SER A 202 -4.21 -9.08 -2.96
CA SER A 202 -4.68 -7.83 -2.35
C SER A 202 -4.34 -6.60 -3.19
N ALA A 203 -5.08 -5.52 -3.00
CA ALA A 203 -4.67 -4.19 -3.43
C ALA A 203 -3.59 -3.61 -2.51
N LEU A 204 -2.63 -2.89 -3.08
CA LEU A 204 -1.72 -2.00 -2.34
C LEU A 204 -2.36 -0.62 -2.11
N ILE A 205 -1.85 0.12 -1.11
CA ILE A 205 -2.39 1.44 -0.73
C ILE A 205 -1.31 2.45 -0.33
N GLY A 206 -0.11 2.31 -0.85
CA GLY A 206 0.95 3.28 -0.65
C GLY A 206 1.69 3.18 0.68
N SER A 207 1.08 2.70 1.75
CA SER A 207 1.64 2.66 3.10
C SER A 207 1.33 1.34 3.81
N GLY A 208 2.16 0.97 4.81
CA GLY A 208 2.05 -0.34 5.44
C GLY A 208 2.37 -1.48 4.48
N MET A 209 3.26 -1.25 3.55
CA MET A 209 3.68 -2.22 2.55
C MET A 209 5.02 -2.84 2.93
N CYS A 210 5.14 -4.15 2.72
CA CYS A 210 6.41 -4.85 2.89
C CYS A 210 6.71 -5.70 1.64
N PHE A 211 7.97 -5.65 1.19
CA PHE A 211 8.41 -6.35 -0.01
C PHE A 211 9.73 -7.08 0.24
N ASP A 212 10.02 -8.11 -0.56
CA ASP A 212 11.37 -8.63 -0.70
C ASP A 212 12.32 -7.50 -1.11
N TYR A 213 13.44 -7.37 -0.39
CA TYR A 213 14.35 -6.24 -0.61
C TYR A 213 15.02 -6.27 -1.98
N LEU A 214 15.44 -7.45 -2.44
CA LEU A 214 16.13 -7.56 -3.73
C LEU A 214 15.17 -7.31 -4.89
N TRP A 215 13.95 -7.81 -4.80
CA TRP A 215 12.91 -7.51 -5.77
C TRP A 215 12.64 -6.00 -5.84
N PHE A 216 12.41 -5.37 -4.69
CA PHE A 216 12.10 -3.93 -4.64
C PHE A 216 13.25 -3.08 -5.18
N LYS A 217 14.49 -3.40 -4.79
CA LYS A 217 15.71 -2.73 -5.28
C LYS A 217 15.86 -2.81 -6.80
N ALA A 218 15.50 -3.93 -7.40
CA ALA A 218 15.55 -4.11 -8.86
C ALA A 218 14.48 -3.30 -9.61
N HIS A 219 13.35 -2.97 -8.96
CA HIS A 219 12.18 -2.38 -9.62
C HIS A 219 11.91 -0.92 -9.25
N VAL A 220 12.44 -0.40 -8.16
CA VAL A 220 12.14 0.95 -7.65
C VAL A 220 12.42 2.05 -8.69
N HIS A 221 13.43 1.88 -9.55
CA HIS A 221 13.77 2.85 -10.60
C HIS A 221 12.79 2.88 -11.78
N LEU A 222 11.87 1.94 -11.85
CA LEU A 222 10.78 1.92 -12.84
C LEU A 222 9.58 2.76 -12.40
N LEU A 223 9.55 3.20 -11.15
CA LEU A 223 8.49 4.07 -10.63
C LEU A 223 8.62 5.47 -11.21
N SER A 224 7.54 5.98 -11.76
CA SER A 224 7.55 7.23 -12.52
C SER A 224 6.40 8.19 -12.21
N THR A 225 5.32 7.70 -11.59
CA THR A 225 4.11 8.48 -11.34
C THR A 225 3.88 8.75 -9.86
N ALA A 226 2.86 9.57 -9.57
CA ALA A 226 2.41 9.86 -8.21
C ALA A 226 1.56 8.71 -7.59
N GLY A 227 1.32 7.64 -8.34
CA GLY A 227 0.65 6.41 -7.88
C GLY A 227 1.64 5.25 -7.86
N GLU A 228 2.73 5.41 -7.11
CA GLU A 228 3.81 4.44 -7.00
C GLU A 228 3.33 3.07 -6.49
N ASP A 229 2.35 3.05 -5.61
CA ASP A 229 1.71 1.84 -5.08
C ASP A 229 1.03 1.02 -6.19
N ARG A 230 0.32 1.69 -7.10
CA ARG A 230 -0.33 1.06 -8.25
C ARG A 230 0.69 0.58 -9.29
N GLU A 231 1.80 1.30 -9.46
CA GLU A 231 2.89 0.86 -10.34
C GLU A 231 3.58 -0.38 -9.75
N ILE A 232 3.87 -0.40 -8.43
CA ILE A 232 4.41 -1.56 -7.73
C ILE A 232 3.45 -2.75 -7.85
N GLU A 233 2.16 -2.55 -7.56
CA GLU A 233 1.14 -3.58 -7.69
C GLU A 233 1.11 -4.19 -9.10
N LYS A 234 1.09 -3.34 -10.13
CA LYS A 234 1.14 -3.80 -11.52
C LYS A 234 2.37 -4.65 -11.82
N MET A 235 3.56 -4.25 -11.37
CA MET A 235 4.80 -4.99 -11.58
C MET A 235 4.77 -6.35 -10.89
N LEU A 236 4.34 -6.41 -9.63
CA LEU A 236 4.16 -7.65 -8.89
C LEU A 236 3.24 -8.62 -9.63
N LEU A 237 2.10 -8.12 -10.13
CA LEU A 237 1.11 -8.96 -10.82
C LEU A 237 1.59 -9.44 -12.19
N ILE A 238 2.39 -8.65 -12.93
CA ILE A 238 3.04 -9.08 -14.18
C ILE A 238 3.96 -10.27 -13.90
N GLU A 239 4.68 -10.24 -12.79
CA GLU A 239 5.62 -11.29 -12.38
C GLU A 239 4.95 -12.44 -11.59
N HIS A 240 3.63 -12.47 -11.53
CA HIS A 240 2.84 -13.46 -10.78
C HIS A 240 3.15 -13.51 -9.29
N ILE A 241 3.65 -12.42 -8.71
CA ILE A 241 3.90 -12.31 -7.27
C ILE A 241 2.58 -12.01 -6.56
N TYR A 242 2.22 -12.89 -5.62
CA TYR A 242 1.01 -12.76 -4.83
C TYR A 242 1.18 -11.69 -3.74
N ILE A 243 0.21 -10.80 -3.61
CA ILE A 243 0.17 -9.78 -2.57
C ILE A 243 -0.70 -10.27 -1.42
N LYS A 244 -0.06 -10.54 -0.28
CA LYS A 244 -0.74 -10.98 0.94
C LYS A 244 -1.29 -9.77 1.69
N TYR A 245 -2.57 -9.80 2.05
CA TYR A 245 -3.15 -8.87 3.02
C TYR A 245 -3.09 -9.45 4.43
N VAL A 246 -2.70 -8.63 5.40
CA VAL A 246 -2.63 -9.03 6.81
C VAL A 246 -3.50 -8.09 7.63
N GLU A 247 -4.61 -8.63 8.13
CA GLU A 247 -5.63 -7.90 8.90
C GLU A 247 -5.19 -7.61 10.34
N ASP A 248 -4.33 -8.46 10.90
CA ASP A 248 -3.91 -8.39 12.31
C ASP A 248 -2.67 -7.49 12.56
N ILE A 249 -2.20 -6.78 11.53
CA ILE A 249 -1.08 -5.83 11.61
C ILE A 249 -1.56 -4.45 11.23
N ASP A 250 -1.91 -3.66 12.26
CA ASP A 250 -2.46 -2.32 12.08
C ASP A 250 -1.38 -1.27 11.77
N VAL A 251 -1.69 -0.39 10.81
CA VAL A 251 -0.95 0.82 10.50
C VAL A 251 -1.91 2.00 10.60
N PHE A 252 -1.77 2.79 11.64
CA PHE A 252 -2.64 3.93 11.92
C PHE A 252 -2.22 5.14 11.12
N ASP A 253 -3.12 5.62 10.26
CA ASP A 253 -2.93 6.68 9.28
C ASP A 253 -3.80 7.89 9.62
N GLU A 254 -3.25 9.11 9.49
CA GLU A 254 -4.00 10.33 9.78
C GLU A 254 -4.94 10.67 8.61
N LYS A 255 -6.25 10.71 8.88
CA LYS A 255 -7.24 11.04 7.85
C LYS A 255 -7.41 12.53 7.70
N VAL A 256 -7.56 12.96 6.46
CA VAL A 256 -7.74 14.37 6.10
C VAL A 256 -9.04 14.93 6.70
N GLY A 257 -8.90 15.96 7.53
CA GLY A 257 -10.05 16.58 8.22
C GLY A 257 -10.65 17.79 7.50
N ASN A 258 -10.09 18.22 6.36
CA ASN A 258 -10.48 19.41 5.62
C ASN A 258 -11.02 19.02 4.24
N GLU A 259 -12.16 19.60 3.84
CA GLU A 259 -12.86 19.28 2.59
C GLU A 259 -12.03 19.58 1.33
N ASP A 260 -11.34 20.72 1.29
CA ASP A 260 -10.52 21.11 0.14
C ASP A 260 -9.36 20.13 -0.07
N ASN A 261 -8.68 19.77 1.00
CA ASN A 261 -7.59 18.80 0.95
C ASN A 261 -8.08 17.40 0.57
N PHE A 262 -9.27 17.01 1.06
CA PHE A 262 -9.92 15.76 0.70
C PHE A 262 -10.23 15.69 -0.81
N GLN A 263 -10.81 16.77 -1.38
CA GLN A 263 -11.09 16.83 -2.82
C GLN A 263 -9.81 16.75 -3.66
N LEU A 264 -8.75 17.50 -3.27
CA LEU A 264 -7.47 17.45 -3.96
C LEU A 264 -6.81 16.05 -3.89
N GLN A 265 -6.90 15.39 -2.75
CA GLN A 265 -6.40 14.02 -2.57
C GLN A 265 -7.15 13.04 -3.48
N ARG A 266 -8.49 13.10 -3.51
CA ARG A 266 -9.34 12.26 -4.37
C ARG A 266 -9.07 12.48 -5.85
N GLN A 267 -8.88 13.74 -6.29
CA GLN A 267 -8.51 14.04 -7.67
C GLN A 267 -7.17 13.40 -8.07
N ARG A 268 -6.17 13.48 -7.18
CA ARG A 268 -4.87 12.80 -7.43
C ARG A 268 -5.04 11.29 -7.53
N TRP A 269 -5.82 10.68 -6.64
CA TRP A 269 -6.07 9.24 -6.67
C TRP A 269 -6.80 8.79 -7.92
N MET A 270 -7.83 9.52 -8.35
CA MET A 270 -8.55 9.23 -9.59
C MET A 270 -7.64 9.35 -10.82
N SER A 271 -6.80 10.39 -10.88
CA SER A 271 -5.82 10.54 -11.96
C SER A 271 -4.80 9.40 -11.99
N ALA A 272 -4.28 9.00 -10.83
CA ALA A 272 -3.37 7.87 -10.71
C ALA A 272 -4.06 6.55 -11.11
N GLN A 273 -5.31 6.35 -10.73
CA GLN A 273 -6.11 5.18 -11.10
C GLN A 273 -6.30 5.09 -12.63
N LEU A 274 -6.71 6.20 -13.26
CA LEU A 274 -6.89 6.24 -14.71
C LEU A 274 -5.58 5.96 -15.46
N ASN A 275 -4.48 6.57 -15.04
CA ASN A 275 -3.17 6.33 -15.65
C ASN A 275 -2.72 4.87 -15.48
N CYS A 276 -2.95 4.30 -14.31
CA CYS A 276 -2.67 2.89 -14.05
C CYS A 276 -3.52 1.98 -14.95
N LEU A 277 -4.84 2.22 -15.05
CA LEU A 277 -5.74 1.48 -15.92
C LEU A 277 -5.27 1.51 -17.37
N LEU A 278 -4.98 2.69 -17.92
CA LEU A 278 -4.49 2.84 -19.29
C LEU A 278 -3.18 2.07 -19.52
N SER A 279 -2.31 2.06 -18.52
CA SER A 279 -1.07 1.28 -18.54
C SER A 279 -1.32 -0.23 -18.48
N MET A 280 -2.28 -0.67 -17.65
CA MET A 280 -2.65 -2.09 -17.50
C MET A 280 -3.35 -2.64 -18.75
N MET A 281 -4.17 -1.84 -19.42
CA MET A 281 -4.84 -2.22 -20.67
C MET A 281 -3.86 -2.67 -21.75
N LYS A 282 -2.65 -2.13 -21.78
CA LYS A 282 -1.63 -2.51 -22.76
C LYS A 282 -1.17 -3.96 -22.59
N ASN A 283 -1.09 -4.45 -21.36
CA ASN A 283 -0.65 -5.81 -21.05
C ASN A 283 -1.82 -6.80 -20.87
N LEU A 284 -3.07 -6.31 -20.88
CA LEU A 284 -4.25 -7.13 -20.67
C LEU A 284 -4.38 -8.29 -21.68
N PRO A 285 -4.15 -8.11 -23.00
CA PRO A 285 -4.20 -9.22 -23.95
C PRO A 285 -3.23 -10.35 -23.61
N THR A 286 -2.00 -10.00 -23.26
CA THR A 286 -0.96 -10.97 -22.85
C THR A 286 -1.38 -11.69 -21.56
N SER A 287 -1.91 -10.94 -20.59
CA SER A 287 -2.37 -11.51 -19.32
C SER A 287 -3.53 -12.48 -19.50
N ILE A 288 -4.43 -12.23 -20.45
CA ILE A 288 -5.53 -13.15 -20.82
C ILE A 288 -4.95 -14.45 -21.42
N VAL A 289 -4.02 -14.34 -22.36
CA VAL A 289 -3.40 -15.51 -23.01
C VAL A 289 -2.66 -16.38 -21.97
N HIS A 290 -1.99 -15.76 -21.01
CA HIS A 290 -1.25 -16.47 -19.96
C HIS A 290 -2.10 -16.80 -18.72
N LEU A 291 -3.41 -16.57 -18.76
CA LEU A 291 -4.35 -16.82 -17.65
C LEU A 291 -3.90 -16.18 -16.33
N ASN A 292 -3.33 -14.96 -16.40
CA ASN A 292 -2.95 -14.20 -15.22
C ASN A 292 -4.19 -13.58 -14.57
N VAL A 293 -4.92 -14.41 -13.81
CA VAL A 293 -6.22 -14.04 -13.19
C VAL A 293 -6.08 -12.84 -12.27
N ASN A 294 -4.99 -12.75 -11.49
CA ASN A 294 -4.73 -11.61 -10.60
C ASN A 294 -4.61 -10.29 -11.39
N TYR A 295 -3.88 -10.31 -12.50
CA TYR A 295 -3.73 -9.12 -13.34
C TYR A 295 -5.05 -8.71 -14.02
N ILE A 296 -5.81 -9.69 -14.52
CA ILE A 296 -7.12 -9.46 -15.16
C ILE A 296 -8.10 -8.87 -14.16
N ASP A 297 -8.22 -9.50 -12.99
CA ASP A 297 -9.11 -9.05 -11.91
C ASP A 297 -8.77 -7.63 -11.46
N LYS A 298 -7.47 -7.34 -11.24
CA LYS A 298 -7.02 -6.01 -10.89
C LYS A 298 -7.31 -4.97 -11.98
N THR A 299 -7.17 -5.33 -13.26
CA THR A 299 -7.54 -4.44 -14.37
C THR A 299 -9.04 -4.11 -14.31
N ILE A 300 -9.89 -5.09 -14.02
CA ILE A 300 -11.33 -4.88 -13.83
C ILE A 300 -11.58 -3.95 -12.62
N GLN A 301 -10.91 -4.19 -11.51
CA GLN A 301 -11.02 -3.33 -10.31
C GLN A 301 -10.67 -1.87 -10.61
N GLN A 302 -9.67 -1.61 -11.45
CA GLN A 302 -9.30 -0.24 -11.81
C GLN A 302 -10.34 0.45 -12.71
N MET A 303 -11.26 -0.31 -13.34
CA MET A 303 -12.37 0.24 -14.15
C MET A 303 -13.56 0.71 -13.30
N LEU A 304 -13.65 0.23 -12.06
CA LEU A 304 -14.74 0.52 -11.11
C LEU A 304 -14.42 1.71 -10.23
#